data_c0408b44e8ef4252835ce85288c5e874
#
_entry.id   c0408b44e8ef4252835ce85288c5e874
#
_cell.length_a   1.000
_cell.length_b   1.000
_cell.length_c   1.000
_cell.angle_alpha   90.00
_cell.angle_beta   90.00
_cell.angle_gamma   90.00
#
_symmetry.space_group_name_H-M   'P 1'
#
loop_
_entity.id
_entity.type
_entity.pdbx_description
1 polymer ?
#
loop_
_entity_poly.entity_id
_entity_poly.type
_entity_poly.pdbx_seq_one_letter_code
_entity_poly.pdbx_strand_id
1 'polypeptide(L)'
;MVANSTGTQLAIGCEDGSVKIFQVVPGGIQFERNLDRRKGRVLCLSWHPSDTHIVAGSIDFFRVIDVTSGQTVQRIMVNYHVEKAKRECVVWAIALLSSGTVVSADSFGRVQFWDWEQGTLAESHTVSTSAVLSLAVAQKEDSIIVGTSTGATYHLQLLPVRLGGLEKRWVRTKPFQFHSHDVRAVAHSPTALISGGLDAQLVIRPLMEKVQKKSYDAVLRKFTFPHRRLVSCARKARLLLFQFSQYLELWRLGSTEETGKDGEVLPLCRMPEHLVQLKSKGPEHIYSSCVSPCGTWLGYSTASRFQLYRVHCDGDGVSLRKVPKVPKLLPPAYQLQFSADSESLFVASARGSVHVFQLLEPGGCKHLHTLRPPSGCSEAVYLLAPSADGHWLAAVSGDWAIHIYNLKCFKHHCVVPTYDCAVSAIAIHPSTNNLVIAYSDQQLFEFSIPEKQYTSWSRTVQSRGLHRAWLERDSPITHITFNPKNPSHILLHDTYLLCVLDKSLPLPDDSALLMNQSTLKQLPETARKRQLHAFKICKKFQPLLFMDLLDKNCLVVVERPIMDFKTQLPLPVQQKKFGT
;
A
#
# COMPACT_ATOMS: atom_id res chain seq x y z
N MET A 1 6.07 18.78 12.94
CA MET A 1 5.55 18.45 14.28
C MET A 1 6.39 17.33 14.87
N VAL A 2 6.65 17.39 16.19
CA VAL A 2 7.38 16.33 16.92
C VAL A 2 6.86 16.28 18.37
N ALA A 3 6.67 15.06 18.90
CA ALA A 3 6.30 14.86 20.29
C ALA A 3 7.56 14.79 21.18
N ASN A 4 7.41 15.11 22.45
CA ASN A 4 8.43 14.88 23.46
C ASN A 4 8.56 13.37 23.78
N SER A 5 9.57 13.00 24.60
CA SER A 5 9.86 11.59 24.91
C SER A 5 8.70 10.84 25.57
N THR A 6 7.89 11.55 26.38
CA THR A 6 6.73 11.00 27.09
C THR A 6 5.42 11.03 26.29
N GLY A 7 5.40 11.69 25.12
CA GLY A 7 4.20 11.88 24.30
C GLY A 7 3.15 12.82 24.91
N THR A 8 3.52 13.58 25.95
CA THR A 8 2.61 14.50 26.66
C THR A 8 2.60 15.91 26.07
N GLN A 9 3.63 16.28 25.31
CA GLN A 9 3.75 17.56 24.64
C GLN A 9 4.06 17.40 23.15
N LEU A 10 3.60 18.35 22.34
CA LEU A 10 3.79 18.39 20.90
C LEU A 10 4.37 19.76 20.50
N ALA A 11 5.53 19.75 19.83
CA ALA A 11 6.09 20.95 19.21
C ALA A 11 5.66 21.07 17.75
N ILE A 12 5.20 22.26 17.37
CA ILE A 12 4.73 22.59 16.02
C ILE A 12 5.52 23.76 15.47
N GLY A 13 6.25 23.57 14.38
CA GLY A 13 6.93 24.62 13.64
C GLY A 13 5.99 25.31 12.65
N CYS A 14 6.03 26.63 12.63
CA CYS A 14 5.16 27.45 11.82
C CYS A 14 5.91 28.15 10.67
N GLU A 15 5.15 28.60 9.68
CA GLU A 15 5.68 29.32 8.51
C GLU A 15 6.26 30.71 8.89
N ASP A 16 5.74 31.31 9.92
CA ASP A 16 6.22 32.60 10.44
C ASP A 16 7.50 32.50 11.28
N GLY A 17 8.07 31.29 11.39
CA GLY A 17 9.28 30.99 12.15
C GLY A 17 9.07 30.78 13.65
N SER A 18 7.84 30.77 14.15
CA SER A 18 7.56 30.40 15.54
C SER A 18 7.53 28.90 15.73
N VAL A 19 7.87 28.44 16.94
CA VAL A 19 7.65 27.08 17.41
C VAL A 19 6.65 27.15 18.56
N LYS A 20 5.57 26.37 18.44
CA LYS A 20 4.48 26.33 19.42
C LYS A 20 4.45 25.02 20.14
N ILE A 21 4.27 25.05 21.46
CA ILE A 21 4.12 23.88 22.31
C ILE A 21 2.64 23.71 22.66
N PHE A 22 2.17 22.48 22.52
CA PHE A 22 0.83 22.05 22.89
C PHE A 22 0.92 20.88 23.87
N GLN A 23 0.04 20.85 24.86
CA GLN A 23 -0.18 19.68 25.70
C GLN A 23 -1.13 18.71 25.03
N VAL A 24 -0.81 17.42 25.11
CA VAL A 24 -1.67 16.33 24.66
C VAL A 24 -2.59 15.94 25.82
N VAL A 25 -3.88 16.20 25.66
CA VAL A 25 -4.90 15.92 26.69
C VAL A 25 -5.90 14.88 26.16
N PRO A 26 -6.62 14.14 27.03
CA PRO A 26 -7.67 13.24 26.59
C PRO A 26 -8.70 13.98 25.73
N GLY A 27 -8.82 13.59 24.46
CA GLY A 27 -9.77 14.18 23.51
C GLY A 27 -9.22 15.31 22.63
N GLY A 28 -7.92 15.69 22.74
CA GLY A 28 -7.35 16.71 21.86
C GLY A 28 -5.97 17.24 22.27
N ILE A 29 -5.64 18.40 21.73
CA ILE A 29 -4.43 19.15 22.04
C ILE A 29 -4.80 20.54 22.55
N GLN A 30 -4.12 21.01 23.60
CA GLN A 30 -4.31 22.33 24.17
C GLN A 30 -3.04 23.16 23.99
N PHE A 31 -3.20 24.40 23.49
CA PHE A 31 -2.07 25.32 23.37
C PHE A 31 -1.47 25.62 24.73
N GLU A 32 -0.15 25.52 24.86
CA GLU A 32 0.58 25.83 26.10
C GLU A 32 1.31 27.16 25.97
N ARG A 33 2.26 27.27 25.01
CA ARG A 33 3.09 28.48 24.84
C ARG A 33 3.77 28.57 23.49
N ASN A 34 4.25 29.78 23.15
CA ASN A 34 5.17 30.00 22.03
C ASN A 34 6.62 29.99 22.52
N LEU A 35 7.50 29.38 21.74
CA LEU A 35 8.95 29.55 21.91
C LEU A 35 9.44 30.69 21.03
N ASP A 36 10.74 31.06 21.14
CA ASP A 36 11.37 32.19 20.44
C ASP A 36 11.05 32.18 18.93
N ARG A 37 10.55 33.31 18.45
CA ARG A 37 10.19 33.53 17.03
C ARG A 37 11.35 34.18 16.30
N ARG A 38 11.80 33.59 15.21
CA ARG A 38 12.80 34.14 14.31
C ARG A 38 12.30 34.15 12.87
N LYS A 39 12.77 35.11 12.06
CA LYS A 39 12.48 35.14 10.63
C LYS A 39 12.92 33.85 9.95
N GLY A 40 12.06 33.26 9.14
CA GLY A 40 12.31 32.07 8.34
C GLY A 40 11.39 30.92 8.75
N ARG A 41 10.77 30.27 7.74
CA ARG A 41 9.88 29.13 7.92
C ARG A 41 10.57 27.98 8.65
N VAL A 42 9.94 27.40 9.64
CA VAL A 42 10.39 26.16 10.26
C VAL A 42 9.98 24.98 9.37
N LEU A 43 10.96 24.23 8.86
CA LEU A 43 10.74 23.13 7.92
C LEU A 43 10.78 21.77 8.60
N CYS A 44 11.65 21.61 9.60
CA CYS A 44 11.80 20.39 10.37
C CYS A 44 12.08 20.70 11.84
N LEU A 45 11.72 19.74 12.70
CA LEU A 45 11.88 19.82 14.14
C LEU A 45 12.38 18.49 14.68
N SER A 46 13.22 18.54 15.72
CA SER A 46 13.59 17.40 16.54
C SER A 46 13.64 17.80 18.00
N TRP A 47 13.11 16.93 18.87
CA TRP A 47 13.19 17.11 20.31
C TRP A 47 14.34 16.29 20.87
N HIS A 48 15.08 16.85 21.83
CA HIS A 48 16.12 16.09 22.52
C HIS A 48 15.49 14.97 23.38
N PRO A 49 16.07 13.78 23.44
CA PRO A 49 15.52 12.67 24.23
C PRO A 49 15.28 12.98 25.72
N SER A 50 16.02 13.94 26.30
CA SER A 50 15.81 14.42 27.68
C SER A 50 14.73 15.51 27.80
N ASP A 51 14.05 15.89 26.75
CA ASP A 51 13.03 16.92 26.67
C ASP A 51 13.48 18.35 27.00
N THR A 52 14.79 18.58 27.07
CA THR A 52 15.38 19.89 27.45
C THR A 52 15.48 20.88 26.29
N HIS A 53 15.74 20.39 25.08
CA HIS A 53 16.02 21.21 23.91
C HIS A 53 15.19 20.77 22.68
N ILE A 54 14.90 21.72 21.81
CA ILE A 54 14.29 21.49 20.47
C ILE A 54 15.21 22.10 19.43
N VAL A 55 15.47 21.34 18.35
CA VAL A 55 16.17 21.85 17.18
C VAL A 55 15.17 22.14 16.07
N ALA A 56 15.25 23.34 15.49
CA ALA A 56 14.39 23.79 14.42
C ALA A 56 15.22 24.11 13.17
N GLY A 57 15.03 23.36 12.09
CA GLY A 57 15.69 23.57 10.80
C GLY A 57 14.90 24.52 9.90
N SER A 58 15.63 25.36 9.16
CA SER A 58 15.09 26.37 8.25
C SER A 58 15.92 26.42 6.95
N ILE A 59 15.90 27.57 6.27
CA ILE A 59 16.74 27.85 5.11
C ILE A 59 18.06 28.45 5.60
N ASP A 60 19.18 27.87 5.17
CA ASP A 60 20.57 28.22 5.48
C ASP A 60 21.02 28.03 6.93
N PHE A 61 20.11 27.73 7.87
CA PHE A 61 20.46 27.55 9.27
C PHE A 61 19.51 26.59 9.98
N PHE A 62 19.97 26.12 11.14
CA PHE A 62 19.10 25.60 12.19
C PHE A 62 19.39 26.29 13.51
N ARG A 63 18.46 26.19 14.44
CA ARG A 63 18.61 26.76 15.79
C ARG A 63 18.25 25.75 16.85
N VAL A 64 18.92 25.84 17.98
CA VAL A 64 18.66 25.09 19.21
C VAL A 64 17.92 25.98 20.18
N ILE A 65 16.78 25.53 20.68
CA ILE A 65 15.89 26.28 21.57
C ILE A 65 15.85 25.52 22.90
N ASP A 66 16.13 26.18 23.98
CA ASP A 66 15.88 25.63 25.32
C ASP A 66 14.38 25.66 25.60
N VAL A 67 13.81 24.48 25.89
CA VAL A 67 12.39 24.33 26.16
C VAL A 67 11.97 25.05 27.43
N THR A 68 12.82 25.12 28.45
CA THR A 68 12.49 25.73 29.74
C THR A 68 12.36 27.25 29.64
N SER A 69 13.38 27.92 29.13
CA SER A 69 13.38 29.36 28.93
C SER A 69 12.59 29.83 27.72
N GLY A 70 12.37 28.95 26.75
CA GLY A 70 11.76 29.26 25.45
C GLY A 70 12.67 30.05 24.51
N GLN A 71 13.94 30.28 24.85
CA GLN A 71 14.88 31.12 24.09
C GLN A 71 15.77 30.29 23.16
N THR A 72 16.18 30.89 22.05
CA THR A 72 17.21 30.30 21.17
C THR A 72 18.56 30.39 21.84
N VAL A 73 19.16 29.23 22.15
CA VAL A 73 20.49 29.10 22.76
C VAL A 73 21.57 29.25 21.70
N GLN A 74 21.39 28.59 20.57
CA GLN A 74 22.40 28.56 19.50
C GLN A 74 21.75 28.63 18.12
N ARG A 75 22.42 29.33 17.16
CA ARG A 75 22.06 29.38 15.76
C ARG A 75 23.26 29.00 14.90
N ILE A 76 23.14 27.97 14.11
CA ILE A 76 24.23 27.40 13.31
C ILE A 76 23.90 27.53 11.83
N MET A 77 24.82 28.11 11.07
CA MET A 77 24.71 28.27 9.60
C MET A 77 25.20 26.99 8.92
N VAL A 78 24.36 26.36 8.12
CA VAL A 78 24.66 25.09 7.44
C VAL A 78 25.52 25.27 6.18
N ASN A 79 25.57 26.49 5.65
CA ASN A 79 26.17 26.79 4.34
C ASN A 79 27.51 27.54 4.42
N TYR A 80 28.28 27.39 5.49
CA TYR A 80 29.47 28.19 5.81
C TYR A 80 30.64 28.09 4.80
N HIS A 81 30.65 27.08 3.90
CA HIS A 81 31.79 26.83 2.99
C HIS A 81 31.46 26.92 1.48
N VAL A 82 30.27 27.36 1.10
CA VAL A 82 29.90 27.44 -0.32
C VAL A 82 29.73 28.91 -0.76
N GLU A 83 30.81 29.66 -0.66
CA GLU A 83 30.85 31.08 -1.08
C GLU A 83 30.55 31.34 -2.57
N LYS A 84 30.51 30.28 -3.41
CA LYS A 84 30.30 30.43 -4.89
C LYS A 84 28.88 30.12 -5.37
N ALA A 85 28.01 29.57 -4.55
CA ALA A 85 26.65 29.25 -4.98
C ALA A 85 25.65 30.20 -4.35
N LYS A 86 25.07 31.10 -5.14
CA LYS A 86 23.88 31.92 -4.80
C LYS A 86 22.60 31.08 -4.56
N ARG A 87 22.76 29.82 -4.06
CA ARG A 87 21.65 28.91 -3.85
C ARG A 87 21.43 28.71 -2.36
N GLU A 88 20.20 28.93 -1.92
CA GLU A 88 19.77 28.68 -0.56
C GLU A 88 19.90 27.19 -0.20
N CYS A 89 20.39 26.90 0.99
CA CYS A 89 20.51 25.56 1.54
C CYS A 89 19.30 25.24 2.41
N VAL A 90 18.42 24.40 1.94
CA VAL A 90 17.21 24.03 2.69
C VAL A 90 17.50 22.83 3.59
N VAL A 91 17.31 23.00 4.90
CA VAL A 91 17.39 21.90 5.87
C VAL A 91 16.04 21.19 5.90
N TRP A 92 15.96 20.02 5.22
CA TRP A 92 14.71 19.29 5.08
C TRP A 92 14.38 18.39 6.26
N ALA A 93 15.40 17.82 6.86
CA ALA A 93 15.24 16.93 8.02
C ALA A 93 16.37 17.16 9.02
N ILE A 94 16.04 16.98 10.29
CA ILE A 94 16.96 17.19 11.39
C ILE A 94 16.67 16.19 12.51
N ALA A 95 17.72 15.75 13.21
CA ALA A 95 17.60 14.94 14.42
C ALA A 95 18.59 15.44 15.48
N LEU A 96 18.20 15.37 16.73
CA LEU A 96 19.04 15.69 17.88
C LEU A 96 19.28 14.41 18.68
N LEU A 97 20.55 14.00 18.77
CA LEU A 97 20.96 12.78 19.44
C LEU A 97 21.15 13.04 20.95
N SER A 98 21.10 11.96 21.73
CA SER A 98 21.34 12.03 23.20
C SER A 98 22.75 12.52 23.59
N SER A 99 23.72 12.36 22.68
CA SER A 99 25.08 12.87 22.81
C SER A 99 25.21 14.39 22.67
N GLY A 100 24.13 15.13 22.38
CA GLY A 100 24.19 16.54 22.00
C GLY A 100 24.63 16.79 20.56
N THR A 101 24.70 15.76 19.72
CA THR A 101 24.99 15.91 18.27
C THR A 101 23.73 16.19 17.49
N VAL A 102 23.72 17.25 16.68
CA VAL A 102 22.67 17.54 15.73
C VAL A 102 23.02 16.92 14.38
N VAL A 103 22.10 16.15 13.81
CA VAL A 103 22.23 15.59 12.45
C VAL A 103 21.29 16.35 11.53
N SER A 104 21.83 17.03 10.52
CA SER A 104 21.05 17.78 9.53
C SER A 104 21.15 17.13 8.15
N ALA A 105 20.04 17.15 7.41
CA ALA A 105 19.95 16.69 6.02
C ALA A 105 19.44 17.82 5.13
N ASP A 106 20.12 18.09 4.01
CA ASP A 106 19.93 19.31 3.23
C ASP A 106 19.61 19.11 1.75
N SER A 107 19.29 20.22 1.08
CA SER A 107 18.97 20.28 -0.35
C SER A 107 20.16 20.00 -1.28
N PHE A 108 21.38 20.01 -0.77
CA PHE A 108 22.61 19.67 -1.52
C PHE A 108 22.99 18.19 -1.43
N GLY A 109 22.16 17.37 -0.78
CA GLY A 109 22.40 15.94 -0.63
C GLY A 109 23.40 15.59 0.45
N ARG A 110 23.61 16.47 1.42
CA ARG A 110 24.54 16.27 2.54
C ARG A 110 23.79 15.83 3.79
N VAL A 111 24.43 14.97 4.57
CA VAL A 111 24.10 14.64 5.95
C VAL A 111 25.27 15.11 6.79
N GLN A 112 25.03 16.04 7.70
CA GLN A 112 26.05 16.72 8.47
C GLN A 112 25.79 16.54 9.96
N PHE A 113 26.86 16.29 10.71
CA PHE A 113 26.87 16.07 12.16
C PHE A 113 27.52 17.27 12.84
N TRP A 114 26.80 17.90 13.74
CA TRP A 114 27.18 19.15 14.41
C TRP A 114 27.26 18.99 15.91
N ASP A 115 28.32 19.48 16.50
CA ASP A 115 28.34 19.79 17.91
C ASP A 115 27.61 21.12 18.12
N TRP A 116 26.39 21.06 18.66
CA TRP A 116 25.57 22.25 18.78
C TRP A 116 26.05 23.18 19.92
N GLU A 117 26.70 22.64 20.97
CA GLU A 117 27.22 23.45 22.08
C GLU A 117 28.38 24.32 21.61
N GLN A 118 29.29 23.76 20.84
CA GLN A 118 30.41 24.49 20.25
C GLN A 118 30.07 25.22 18.95
N GLY A 119 28.94 24.84 18.31
CA GLY A 119 28.53 25.40 17.03
C GLY A 119 29.40 24.93 15.83
N THR A 120 30.09 23.79 15.95
CA THR A 120 31.09 23.31 14.99
C THR A 120 30.59 22.10 14.22
N LEU A 121 31.04 21.99 12.95
CA LEU A 121 30.79 20.83 12.10
C LEU A 121 31.78 19.70 12.46
N ALA A 122 31.28 18.60 12.99
CA ALA A 122 32.09 17.45 13.36
C ALA A 122 32.35 16.52 12.15
N GLU A 123 31.31 16.18 11.37
CA GLU A 123 31.44 15.28 10.24
C GLU A 123 30.42 15.64 9.14
N SER A 124 30.78 15.42 7.85
CA SER A 124 29.91 15.71 6.70
C SER A 124 29.99 14.60 5.66
N HIS A 125 28.83 14.08 5.26
CA HIS A 125 28.70 13.06 4.20
C HIS A 125 27.84 13.56 3.06
N THR A 126 28.39 13.66 1.85
CA THR A 126 27.60 13.84 0.65
C THR A 126 27.05 12.48 0.23
N VAL A 127 25.78 12.22 0.51
CA VAL A 127 25.14 10.93 0.23
C VAL A 127 24.59 10.87 -1.18
N SER A 128 24.17 12.01 -1.72
CA SER A 128 23.56 12.12 -3.05
C SER A 128 23.92 13.45 -3.71
N THR A 129 23.78 13.55 -5.02
CA THR A 129 23.80 14.83 -5.76
C THR A 129 22.43 15.54 -5.73
N SER A 130 21.42 14.90 -5.16
CA SER A 130 20.05 15.40 -5.02
C SER A 130 19.69 15.61 -3.56
N ALA A 131 18.64 16.41 -3.30
CA ALA A 131 18.19 16.73 -1.95
C ALA A 131 17.90 15.50 -1.09
N VAL A 132 18.34 15.52 0.16
CA VAL A 132 17.90 14.58 1.21
C VAL A 132 16.66 15.16 1.87
N LEU A 133 15.53 14.47 1.77
CA LEU A 133 14.21 14.99 2.15
C LEU A 133 13.72 14.47 3.50
N SER A 134 14.23 13.32 3.94
CA SER A 134 13.78 12.67 5.17
C SER A 134 14.94 11.98 5.87
N LEU A 135 14.88 11.87 7.20
CA LEU A 135 15.89 11.28 8.05
C LEU A 135 15.21 10.60 9.25
N ALA A 136 15.69 9.42 9.62
CA ALA A 136 15.31 8.75 10.87
C ALA A 136 16.52 8.07 11.49
N VAL A 137 16.60 8.17 12.82
CA VAL A 137 17.68 7.61 13.65
C VAL A 137 17.19 6.34 14.35
N ALA A 138 18.07 5.36 14.48
CA ALA A 138 17.81 4.17 15.28
C ALA A 138 17.66 4.52 16.77
N GLN A 139 16.92 3.71 17.51
CA GLN A 139 16.78 3.90 18.97
C GLN A 139 18.11 3.84 19.73
N LYS A 140 19.09 3.08 19.22
CA LYS A 140 20.46 2.99 19.77
C LYS A 140 21.39 4.10 19.29
N GLU A 141 20.93 4.98 18.40
CA GLU A 141 21.69 6.07 17.79
C GLU A 141 22.98 5.64 17.05
N ASP A 142 23.05 4.37 16.64
CA ASP A 142 24.17 3.77 15.90
C ASP A 142 23.90 3.62 14.41
N SER A 143 22.74 4.02 13.96
CA SER A 143 22.25 3.84 12.59
C SER A 143 21.28 4.94 12.19
N ILE A 144 21.42 5.43 10.96
CA ILE A 144 20.56 6.48 10.37
C ILE A 144 20.13 6.05 8.98
N ILE A 145 18.84 6.18 8.68
CA ILE A 145 18.31 6.07 7.30
C ILE A 145 17.94 7.44 6.79
N VAL A 146 18.27 7.71 5.51
CA VAL A 146 17.87 8.93 4.82
C VAL A 146 17.22 8.63 3.49
N GLY A 147 16.24 9.43 3.10
CA GLY A 147 15.53 9.35 1.82
C GLY A 147 15.81 10.56 0.96
N THR A 148 15.96 10.35 -0.36
CA THR A 148 16.32 11.38 -1.33
C THR A 148 15.21 11.70 -2.33
N SER A 149 15.34 12.83 -3.02
CA SER A 149 14.42 13.24 -4.09
C SER A 149 14.54 12.41 -5.38
N THR A 150 15.53 11.54 -5.49
CA THR A 150 15.68 10.61 -6.62
C THR A 150 15.07 9.23 -6.38
N GLY A 151 14.44 9.01 -5.20
CA GLY A 151 13.88 7.70 -4.85
C GLY A 151 14.89 6.76 -4.18
N ALA A 152 16.13 7.15 -4.02
CA ALA A 152 17.14 6.37 -3.31
C ALA A 152 17.04 6.57 -1.80
N THR A 153 17.28 5.50 -1.05
CA THR A 153 17.51 5.54 0.39
C THR A 153 18.96 5.15 0.68
N TYR A 154 19.54 5.81 1.67
CA TYR A 154 20.90 5.52 2.13
C TYR A 154 20.84 5.18 3.61
N HIS A 155 21.69 4.26 4.01
CA HIS A 155 21.84 3.86 5.39
C HIS A 155 23.26 4.23 5.85
N LEU A 156 23.37 5.00 6.93
CA LEU A 156 24.64 5.32 7.59
C LEU A 156 24.71 4.50 8.88
N GLN A 157 25.88 3.91 9.14
CA GLN A 157 26.13 3.10 10.33
C GLN A 157 27.36 3.63 11.06
N LEU A 158 27.29 3.68 12.38
CA LEU A 158 28.39 4.06 13.24
C LEU A 158 29.26 2.83 13.51
N LEU A 159 30.37 2.72 12.77
CA LEU A 159 31.26 1.55 12.83
C LEU A 159 32.59 1.89 13.48
N PRO A 160 33.25 0.95 14.21
CA PRO A 160 34.59 1.14 14.75
C PRO A 160 35.59 1.25 13.60
N VAL A 161 36.51 2.22 13.69
CA VAL A 161 37.56 2.46 12.67
C VAL A 161 38.56 1.29 12.59
N ARG A 162 38.81 0.59 13.70
CA ARG A 162 39.61 -0.63 13.78
C ARG A 162 38.87 -1.68 14.60
N LEU A 163 39.00 -2.94 14.24
CA LEU A 163 38.46 -4.05 15.03
C LEU A 163 39.03 -3.99 16.45
N GLY A 164 38.15 -3.74 17.44
CA GLY A 164 38.51 -3.57 18.84
C GLY A 164 38.94 -2.14 19.26
N GLY A 165 38.89 -1.16 18.33
CA GLY A 165 39.19 0.26 18.66
C GLY A 165 37.99 0.99 19.25
N LEU A 166 38.26 2.00 20.12
CA LEU A 166 37.24 2.86 20.73
C LEU A 166 36.71 3.93 19.77
N GLU A 167 37.48 4.29 18.72
CA GLU A 167 37.06 5.27 17.72
C GLU A 167 36.02 4.71 16.79
N LYS A 168 34.87 5.39 16.68
CA LYS A 168 33.78 5.06 15.78
C LYS A 168 33.60 6.17 14.74
N ARG A 169 33.23 5.80 13.53
CA ARG A 169 32.96 6.72 12.43
C ARG A 169 31.69 6.35 11.70
N TRP A 170 30.98 7.35 11.21
CA TRP A 170 29.81 7.13 10.36
C TRP A 170 30.23 6.66 8.97
N VAL A 171 29.68 5.56 8.52
CA VAL A 171 29.96 4.95 7.23
C VAL A 171 28.67 4.84 6.43
N ARG A 172 28.71 5.39 5.22
CA ARG A 172 27.60 5.30 4.27
C ARG A 172 27.61 3.94 3.56
N THR A 173 26.45 3.28 3.50
CA THR A 173 26.25 2.07 2.71
C THR A 173 25.93 2.39 1.24
N LYS A 174 25.82 1.34 0.39
CA LYS A 174 25.34 1.50 -0.98
C LYS A 174 23.90 2.05 -1.00
N PRO A 175 23.52 2.85 -2.05
CA PRO A 175 22.16 3.30 -2.22
C PRO A 175 21.22 2.13 -2.49
N PHE A 176 19.99 2.26 -2.00
CA PHE A 176 18.90 1.35 -2.29
C PHE A 176 17.84 2.10 -3.09
N GLN A 177 17.67 1.71 -4.36
CA GLN A 177 16.74 2.35 -5.29
C GLN A 177 15.43 1.56 -5.34
N PHE A 178 14.54 1.80 -4.39
CA PHE A 178 13.25 1.12 -4.32
C PHE A 178 12.07 1.99 -4.75
N HIS A 179 12.23 3.31 -4.68
CA HIS A 179 11.22 4.26 -5.09
C HIS A 179 11.58 4.88 -6.45
N SER A 180 10.56 5.19 -7.24
CA SER A 180 10.70 5.88 -8.52
C SER A 180 10.65 7.41 -8.38
N HIS A 181 10.18 7.92 -7.23
CA HIS A 181 10.00 9.33 -6.91
C HIS A 181 10.55 9.65 -5.51
N ASP A 182 10.42 10.90 -5.10
CA ASP A 182 10.88 11.42 -3.81
C ASP A 182 10.51 10.51 -2.64
N VAL A 183 11.49 10.21 -1.80
CA VAL A 183 11.27 9.54 -0.51
C VAL A 183 10.99 10.59 0.56
N ARG A 184 9.71 10.77 0.87
CA ARG A 184 9.23 11.85 1.76
C ARG A 184 9.24 11.49 3.23
N ALA A 185 9.20 10.22 3.55
CA ALA A 185 9.19 9.75 4.92
C ALA A 185 10.07 8.51 5.06
N VAL A 186 10.83 8.46 6.14
CA VAL A 186 11.58 7.28 6.57
C VAL A 186 11.36 7.04 8.06
N ALA A 187 11.41 5.79 8.46
CA ALA A 187 11.37 5.39 9.86
C ALA A 187 12.37 4.25 10.11
N HIS A 188 12.97 4.26 11.28
CA HIS A 188 13.89 3.23 11.73
C HIS A 188 13.22 2.41 12.84
N SER A 189 12.97 1.13 12.58
CA SER A 189 12.53 0.15 13.57
C SER A 189 13.73 -0.68 14.04
N PRO A 190 13.69 -1.31 15.21
CA PRO A 190 14.76 -2.23 15.65
C PRO A 190 15.07 -3.36 14.67
N THR A 191 14.08 -3.78 13.89
CA THR A 191 14.16 -4.93 12.96
C THR A 191 14.08 -4.56 11.49
N ALA A 192 13.73 -3.29 11.15
CA ALA A 192 13.51 -2.90 9.76
C ALA A 192 13.72 -1.40 9.53
N LEU A 193 14.13 -1.07 8.29
CA LEU A 193 14.10 0.28 7.74
C LEU A 193 12.86 0.43 6.88
N ILE A 194 12.11 1.52 7.09
CA ILE A 194 10.84 1.78 6.41
C ILE A 194 10.97 3.07 5.63
N SER A 195 10.51 3.08 4.39
CA SER A 195 10.48 4.28 3.55
C SER A 195 9.17 4.43 2.81
N GLY A 196 8.68 5.66 2.70
CA GLY A 196 7.48 6.03 1.95
C GLY A 196 7.78 7.09 0.91
N GLY A 197 7.34 6.87 -0.33
CA GLY A 197 7.62 7.72 -1.48
C GLY A 197 6.38 8.38 -2.09
N LEU A 198 6.61 9.41 -2.93
CA LEU A 198 5.57 10.02 -3.75
C LEU A 198 5.01 9.08 -4.84
N ASP A 199 5.69 7.98 -5.11
CA ASP A 199 5.23 6.90 -5.99
C ASP A 199 4.12 6.05 -5.37
N ALA A 200 3.60 6.48 -4.21
CA ALA A 200 2.59 5.76 -3.44
C ALA A 200 3.03 4.35 -3.01
N GLN A 201 4.33 4.15 -2.79
CA GLN A 201 4.88 2.91 -2.26
C GLN A 201 5.36 3.08 -0.81
N LEU A 202 5.13 2.04 -0.01
CA LEU A 202 5.76 1.83 1.29
C LEU A 202 6.70 0.64 1.15
N VAL A 203 7.97 0.84 1.47
CA VAL A 203 9.00 -0.20 1.40
C VAL A 203 9.47 -0.52 2.81
N ILE A 204 9.40 -1.79 3.20
CA ILE A 204 9.92 -2.31 4.46
C ILE A 204 11.11 -3.20 4.17
N ARG A 205 12.29 -2.78 4.60
CA ARG A 205 13.56 -3.49 4.45
C ARG A 205 14.01 -4.05 5.80
N PRO A 206 14.00 -5.37 6.01
CA PRO A 206 14.46 -5.97 7.24
C PRO A 206 15.96 -5.68 7.51
N LEU A 207 16.30 -5.43 8.75
CA LEU A 207 17.68 -5.40 9.25
C LEU A 207 18.02 -6.80 9.74
N MET A 208 18.61 -7.63 8.89
CA MET A 208 18.97 -9.00 9.24
C MET A 208 20.50 -9.11 9.40
N GLU A 209 20.95 -9.50 10.56
CA GLU A 209 22.37 -9.77 10.83
C GLU A 209 22.86 -11.06 10.15
N LYS A 210 21.97 -12.05 9.93
CA LYS A 210 22.29 -13.31 9.23
C LYS A 210 21.08 -13.81 8.45
N VAL A 211 21.14 -13.78 7.14
CA VAL A 211 20.14 -14.43 6.28
C VAL A 211 20.51 -15.90 6.14
N GLN A 212 19.87 -16.76 6.93
CA GLN A 212 19.98 -18.20 6.70
C GLN A 212 19.15 -18.58 5.46
N LYS A 213 19.84 -18.83 4.34
CA LYS A 213 19.34 -19.50 3.12
C LYS A 213 18.23 -18.84 2.26
N LYS A 214 17.70 -17.66 2.57
CA LYS A 214 16.80 -16.93 1.64
C LYS A 214 17.55 -15.72 1.06
N SER A 215 17.34 -15.42 -0.22
CA SER A 215 17.92 -14.20 -0.80
C SER A 215 17.36 -12.99 -0.08
N TYR A 216 18.18 -11.95 0.13
CA TYR A 216 17.79 -10.71 0.81
C TYR A 216 16.51 -10.09 0.19
N ASP A 217 16.33 -10.21 -1.12
CA ASP A 217 15.19 -9.66 -1.86
C ASP A 217 13.86 -10.39 -1.52
N ALA A 218 13.91 -11.64 -1.08
CA ALA A 218 12.71 -12.39 -0.69
C ALA A 218 12.07 -11.89 0.62
N VAL A 219 12.81 -11.14 1.42
CA VAL A 219 12.35 -10.60 2.72
C VAL A 219 11.94 -9.12 2.61
N LEU A 220 12.33 -8.45 1.52
CA LEU A 220 11.92 -7.09 1.22
C LEU A 220 10.41 -7.05 0.93
N ARG A 221 9.69 -6.17 1.62
CA ARG A 221 8.24 -6.00 1.43
C ARG A 221 7.96 -4.63 0.82
N LYS A 222 7.26 -4.63 -0.31
CA LYS A 222 6.79 -3.41 -0.97
C LYS A 222 5.26 -3.40 -0.97
N PHE A 223 4.69 -2.30 -0.51
CA PHE A 223 3.25 -2.07 -0.53
C PHE A 223 2.96 -0.89 -1.44
N THR A 224 2.29 -1.16 -2.55
CA THR A 224 1.83 -0.11 -3.47
C THR A 224 0.44 0.36 -3.04
N PHE A 225 0.25 1.66 -2.90
CA PHE A 225 -1.06 2.22 -2.56
C PHE A 225 -1.83 2.65 -3.83
N PRO A 226 -3.13 2.37 -3.84
CA PRO A 226 -3.87 1.64 -2.83
C PRO A 226 -3.54 0.14 -2.87
N HIS A 227 -3.06 -0.43 -1.75
CA HIS A 227 -2.73 -1.86 -1.64
C HIS A 227 -3.98 -2.75 -1.45
N ARG A 228 -5.14 -2.15 -1.30
CA ARG A 228 -6.44 -2.81 -1.21
C ARG A 228 -7.23 -2.55 -2.48
N ARG A 229 -8.07 -3.50 -2.82
CA ARG A 229 -9.03 -3.31 -3.90
C ARG A 229 -10.09 -2.29 -3.48
N LEU A 230 -10.04 -1.09 -4.05
CA LEU A 230 -10.96 0.01 -3.80
C LEU A 230 -12.07 0.13 -4.85
N VAL A 231 -12.09 -0.79 -5.80
CA VAL A 231 -13.12 -0.87 -6.84
C VAL A 231 -13.74 -2.25 -6.78
N SER A 232 -15.06 -2.32 -6.78
CA SER A 232 -15.82 -3.56 -6.92
C SER A 232 -16.81 -3.47 -8.07
N CYS A 233 -17.06 -4.61 -8.73
CA CYS A 233 -17.88 -4.68 -9.93
C CYS A 233 -19.11 -5.55 -9.71
N ALA A 234 -20.29 -5.00 -9.99
CA ALA A 234 -21.54 -5.74 -10.16
C ALA A 234 -21.66 -6.20 -11.62
N ARG A 235 -21.09 -7.37 -11.94
CA ARG A 235 -20.95 -7.86 -13.32
C ARG A 235 -22.28 -7.94 -14.05
N LYS A 236 -23.33 -8.49 -13.41
CA LYS A 236 -24.67 -8.66 -14.01
C LYS A 236 -25.36 -7.32 -14.28
N ALA A 237 -25.18 -6.36 -13.38
CA ALA A 237 -25.79 -5.02 -13.49
C ALA A 237 -24.91 -4.01 -14.25
N ARG A 238 -23.68 -4.37 -14.60
CA ARG A 238 -22.69 -3.49 -15.24
C ARG A 238 -22.46 -2.20 -14.47
N LEU A 239 -22.29 -2.32 -13.13
CA LEU A 239 -22.01 -1.20 -12.24
C LEU A 239 -20.61 -1.35 -11.64
N LEU A 240 -19.95 -0.20 -11.42
CA LEU A 240 -18.70 -0.10 -10.65
C LEU A 240 -18.96 0.71 -9.39
N LEU A 241 -18.49 0.20 -8.26
CA LEU A 241 -18.45 0.90 -6.99
C LEU A 241 -17.00 1.31 -6.69
N PHE A 242 -16.77 2.62 -6.55
CA PHE A 242 -15.51 3.19 -6.14
C PHE A 242 -15.56 3.55 -4.65
N GLN A 243 -14.55 3.14 -3.91
CA GLN A 243 -14.39 3.48 -2.50
C GLN A 243 -13.36 4.59 -2.33
N PHE A 244 -13.80 5.68 -1.72
CA PHE A 244 -12.94 6.77 -1.23
C PHE A 244 -12.91 6.76 0.31
N SER A 245 -12.13 7.63 0.90
CA SER A 245 -11.96 7.65 2.36
C SER A 245 -13.26 7.88 3.13
N GLN A 246 -14.14 8.77 2.65
CA GLN A 246 -15.37 9.18 3.35
C GLN A 246 -16.64 9.06 2.52
N TYR A 247 -16.54 8.62 1.28
CA TYR A 247 -17.69 8.44 0.39
C TYR A 247 -17.48 7.30 -0.58
N LEU A 248 -18.57 6.84 -1.18
CA LEU A 248 -18.62 5.84 -2.24
C LEU A 248 -19.23 6.47 -3.48
N GLU A 249 -18.77 6.07 -4.65
CA GLU A 249 -19.40 6.43 -5.92
C GLU A 249 -19.81 5.19 -6.69
N LEU A 250 -21.05 5.19 -7.14
CA LEU A 250 -21.61 4.15 -7.99
C LEU A 250 -21.72 4.67 -9.42
N TRP A 251 -21.09 3.97 -10.35
CA TRP A 251 -21.04 4.31 -11.77
C TRP A 251 -21.68 3.22 -12.60
N ARG A 252 -22.45 3.59 -13.62
CA ARG A 252 -22.90 2.70 -14.67
C ARG A 252 -21.84 2.65 -15.75
N LEU A 253 -21.48 1.43 -16.21
CA LEU A 253 -20.54 1.26 -17.30
C LEU A 253 -21.19 1.66 -18.63
N GLY A 254 -20.36 2.13 -19.57
CA GLY A 254 -20.77 2.35 -20.93
C GLY A 254 -21.15 1.04 -21.63
N SER A 255 -21.83 1.14 -22.75
CA SER A 255 -22.20 0.00 -23.59
C SER A 255 -21.78 0.22 -25.03
N THR A 256 -21.59 -0.88 -25.76
CA THR A 256 -21.38 -0.89 -27.20
C THR A 256 -22.36 -1.87 -27.82
N GLU A 257 -22.87 -1.56 -29.00
CA GLU A 257 -23.73 -2.41 -29.79
C GLU A 257 -22.98 -3.10 -30.94
N GLU A 258 -21.73 -2.67 -31.19
CA GLU A 258 -20.90 -3.20 -32.24
C GLU A 258 -20.18 -4.48 -31.84
N THR A 259 -20.05 -5.40 -32.78
CA THR A 259 -19.22 -6.60 -32.69
C THR A 259 -17.95 -6.39 -33.50
N GLY A 260 -16.79 -6.38 -32.83
CA GLY A 260 -15.49 -6.25 -33.47
C GLY A 260 -14.67 -7.53 -33.41
N LYS A 261 -13.47 -7.48 -33.97
CA LYS A 261 -12.49 -8.56 -33.88
C LYS A 261 -11.88 -8.64 -32.47
N ASP A 262 -11.39 -9.82 -32.09
CA ASP A 262 -10.75 -10.02 -30.79
C ASP A 262 -9.59 -9.02 -30.56
N GLY A 263 -9.71 -8.24 -29.50
CA GLY A 263 -8.74 -7.21 -29.09
C GLY A 263 -8.91 -5.84 -29.75
N GLU A 264 -9.98 -5.63 -30.51
CA GLU A 264 -10.36 -4.33 -31.06
C GLU A 264 -11.03 -3.45 -29.98
N VAL A 265 -10.74 -2.14 -30.00
CA VAL A 265 -11.41 -1.16 -29.15
C VAL A 265 -12.67 -0.69 -29.88
N LEU A 266 -13.82 -1.04 -29.33
CA LEU A 266 -15.11 -0.69 -29.92
C LEU A 266 -15.58 0.68 -29.46
N PRO A 267 -16.27 1.47 -30.31
CA PRO A 267 -16.88 2.72 -29.90
C PRO A 267 -17.98 2.47 -28.87
N LEU A 268 -18.12 3.37 -27.93
CA LEU A 268 -19.19 3.33 -26.93
C LEU A 268 -20.42 4.04 -27.46
N CYS A 269 -21.56 3.33 -27.54
CA CYS A 269 -22.85 3.90 -27.87
C CYS A 269 -23.45 4.66 -26.68
N ARG A 270 -23.16 4.20 -25.46
CA ARG A 270 -23.49 4.88 -24.22
C ARG A 270 -22.23 5.10 -23.40
N MET A 271 -22.01 6.34 -22.98
CA MET A 271 -20.86 6.70 -22.11
C MET A 271 -21.08 6.22 -20.68
N PRO A 272 -20.00 5.99 -19.90
CA PRO A 272 -20.10 5.73 -18.47
C PRO A 272 -20.79 6.90 -17.75
N GLU A 273 -21.62 6.59 -16.77
CA GLU A 273 -22.47 7.55 -16.07
C GLU A 273 -22.29 7.44 -14.56
N HIS A 274 -22.09 8.59 -13.89
CA HIS A 274 -22.09 8.67 -12.44
C HIS A 274 -23.53 8.65 -11.93
N LEU A 275 -23.90 7.61 -11.16
CA LEU A 275 -25.27 7.40 -10.69
C LEU A 275 -25.52 8.04 -9.33
N VAL A 276 -24.63 7.82 -8.37
CA VAL A 276 -24.84 8.29 -7.00
C VAL A 276 -23.54 8.38 -6.22
N GLN A 277 -23.45 9.40 -5.36
CA GLN A 277 -22.41 9.55 -4.36
C GLN A 277 -23.01 9.35 -2.96
N LEU A 278 -22.55 8.34 -2.24
CA LEU A 278 -22.98 8.02 -0.88
C LEU A 278 -21.90 8.45 0.12
N LYS A 279 -22.16 9.51 0.91
CA LYS A 279 -21.24 9.99 1.93
C LYS A 279 -21.46 9.26 3.26
N SER A 280 -20.37 8.90 3.95
CA SER A 280 -20.46 8.38 5.32
C SER A 280 -20.93 9.49 6.28
N LYS A 281 -21.66 9.10 7.32
CA LYS A 281 -22.03 10.07 8.37
C LYS A 281 -20.86 10.28 9.32
N GLY A 282 -20.36 11.53 9.39
CA GLY A 282 -19.23 11.91 10.25
C GLY A 282 -17.86 11.78 9.57
N PRO A 283 -16.78 12.03 10.32
CA PRO A 283 -15.39 12.05 9.79
C PRO A 283 -14.76 10.67 9.64
N GLU A 284 -15.52 9.60 9.87
CA GLU A 284 -14.98 8.24 9.85
C GLU A 284 -14.62 7.76 8.45
N HIS A 285 -13.47 7.10 8.35
CA HIS A 285 -13.04 6.45 7.10
C HIS A 285 -13.84 5.18 6.82
N ILE A 286 -14.12 4.94 5.55
CA ILE A 286 -14.69 3.69 5.06
C ILE A 286 -13.58 2.65 4.99
N TYR A 287 -13.71 1.56 5.75
CA TYR A 287 -12.72 0.48 5.77
C TYR A 287 -12.91 -0.50 4.62
N SER A 288 -14.15 -0.86 4.33
CA SER A 288 -14.49 -1.81 3.28
C SER A 288 -15.85 -1.46 2.70
N SER A 289 -15.99 -1.71 1.40
CA SER A 289 -17.26 -1.60 0.69
C SER A 289 -17.40 -2.70 -0.34
N CYS A 290 -18.62 -3.06 -0.67
CA CYS A 290 -18.92 -4.01 -1.72
C CYS A 290 -20.30 -3.75 -2.34
N VAL A 291 -20.45 -4.16 -3.59
CA VAL A 291 -21.72 -4.20 -4.31
C VAL A 291 -22.02 -5.64 -4.70
N SER A 292 -23.30 -6.04 -4.62
CA SER A 292 -23.70 -7.39 -5.01
C SER A 292 -23.54 -7.60 -6.53
N PRO A 293 -23.27 -8.82 -7.00
CA PRO A 293 -23.15 -9.12 -8.44
C PRO A 293 -24.38 -8.72 -9.27
N CYS A 294 -25.58 -8.77 -8.67
CA CYS A 294 -26.83 -8.30 -9.32
C CYS A 294 -27.02 -6.78 -9.26
N GLY A 295 -26.17 -6.04 -8.51
CA GLY A 295 -26.28 -4.58 -8.37
C GLY A 295 -27.36 -4.08 -7.41
N THR A 296 -28.14 -4.96 -6.76
CA THR A 296 -29.28 -4.56 -5.92
C THR A 296 -28.92 -4.27 -4.48
N TRP A 297 -27.73 -4.66 -4.02
CA TRP A 297 -27.26 -4.43 -2.65
C TRP A 297 -25.91 -3.72 -2.65
N LEU A 298 -25.77 -2.78 -1.72
CA LEU A 298 -24.52 -2.07 -1.46
C LEU A 298 -24.25 -2.06 0.03
N GLY A 299 -23.06 -2.49 0.45
CA GLY A 299 -22.65 -2.49 1.84
C GLY A 299 -21.34 -1.74 2.05
N TYR A 300 -21.22 -1.05 3.20
CA TYR A 300 -19.93 -0.50 3.63
C TYR A 300 -19.79 -0.51 5.15
N SER A 301 -18.54 -0.45 5.61
CA SER A 301 -18.18 -0.43 7.03
C SER A 301 -17.23 0.72 7.32
N THR A 302 -17.44 1.36 8.47
CA THR A 302 -16.54 2.34 9.10
C THR A 302 -16.05 1.81 10.44
N ALA A 303 -15.27 2.58 11.20
CA ALA A 303 -14.79 2.18 12.52
C ALA A 303 -15.92 1.87 13.50
N SER A 304 -17.05 2.59 13.43
CA SER A 304 -18.17 2.46 14.38
C SER A 304 -19.42 1.83 13.78
N ARG A 305 -19.53 1.71 12.46
CA ARG A 305 -20.82 1.38 11.81
C ARG A 305 -20.64 0.46 10.62
N PHE A 306 -21.58 -0.48 10.52
CA PHE A 306 -21.86 -1.24 9.30
C PHE A 306 -23.19 -0.74 8.71
N GLN A 307 -23.22 -0.49 7.40
CA GLN A 307 -24.38 0.02 6.69
C GLN A 307 -24.67 -0.86 5.47
N LEU A 308 -25.94 -1.17 5.26
CA LEU A 308 -26.44 -1.93 4.12
C LEU A 308 -27.55 -1.15 3.44
N TYR A 309 -27.50 -1.07 2.12
CA TYR A 309 -28.47 -0.36 1.29
C TYR A 309 -29.02 -1.27 0.21
N ARG A 310 -30.30 -1.09 -0.07
CA ARG A 310 -30.93 -1.59 -1.27
C ARG A 310 -30.77 -0.55 -2.38
N VAL A 311 -30.32 -0.98 -3.54
CA VAL A 311 -30.14 -0.16 -4.73
C VAL A 311 -31.29 -0.46 -5.68
N HIS A 312 -32.05 0.55 -6.07
CA HIS A 312 -33.08 0.48 -7.09
C HIS A 312 -32.65 1.31 -8.28
N CYS A 313 -32.60 0.69 -9.44
CA CYS A 313 -32.27 1.35 -10.71
C CYS A 313 -33.54 1.39 -11.57
N ASP A 314 -34.17 2.55 -11.67
CA ASP A 314 -35.38 2.77 -12.46
C ASP A 314 -35.03 3.64 -13.67
N GLY A 315 -34.82 2.99 -14.83
CA GLY A 315 -34.40 3.71 -16.05
C GLY A 315 -33.09 4.45 -15.87
N ASP A 316 -33.14 5.79 -15.91
CA ASP A 316 -31.97 6.66 -15.73
C ASP A 316 -31.73 7.08 -14.25
N GLY A 317 -32.66 6.77 -13.36
CA GLY A 317 -32.58 7.12 -11.93
C GLY A 317 -32.06 5.98 -11.07
N VAL A 318 -31.31 6.33 -10.01
CA VAL A 318 -30.90 5.37 -8.98
C VAL A 318 -31.31 5.90 -7.61
N SER A 319 -31.98 5.06 -6.83
CA SER A 319 -32.36 5.36 -5.45
C SER A 319 -31.72 4.37 -4.48
N LEU A 320 -31.26 4.88 -3.34
CA LEU A 320 -30.67 4.07 -2.27
C LEU A 320 -31.61 4.06 -1.05
N ARG A 321 -32.10 2.88 -0.70
CA ARG A 321 -32.91 2.69 0.51
C ARG A 321 -32.08 1.98 1.58
N LYS A 322 -31.86 2.66 2.70
CA LYS A 322 -31.15 2.06 3.83
C LYS A 322 -31.94 0.91 4.44
N VAL A 323 -31.28 -0.22 4.73
CA VAL A 323 -31.87 -1.33 5.48
C VAL A 323 -32.02 -0.94 6.96
N PRO A 324 -33.24 -0.90 7.50
CA PRO A 324 -33.49 -0.32 8.83
C PRO A 324 -32.99 -1.18 9.98
N LYS A 325 -32.99 -2.51 9.83
CA LYS A 325 -32.62 -3.46 10.88
C LYS A 325 -31.48 -4.36 10.39
N VAL A 326 -30.25 -3.89 10.58
CA VAL A 326 -29.07 -4.73 10.41
C VAL A 326 -28.67 -5.27 11.78
N PRO A 327 -28.44 -6.58 11.94
CA PRO A 327 -27.98 -7.15 13.21
C PRO A 327 -26.73 -6.43 13.73
N LYS A 328 -26.68 -6.18 15.05
CA LYS A 328 -25.55 -5.49 15.67
C LYS A 328 -24.29 -6.33 15.48
N LEU A 329 -23.41 -5.87 14.61
CA LEU A 329 -22.06 -6.39 14.44
C LEU A 329 -21.10 -5.62 15.35
N LEU A 330 -20.07 -6.32 15.83
CA LEU A 330 -18.94 -5.65 16.49
C LEU A 330 -18.09 -4.97 15.39
N PRO A 331 -18.13 -3.63 15.26
CA PRO A 331 -17.24 -2.92 14.34
C PRO A 331 -15.78 -3.01 14.82
N PRO A 332 -14.80 -2.85 13.92
CA PRO A 332 -14.91 -2.66 12.48
C PRO A 332 -15.07 -3.98 11.71
N ALA A 333 -15.79 -3.92 10.57
CA ALA A 333 -15.75 -4.99 9.59
C ALA A 333 -14.63 -4.67 8.58
N TYR A 334 -13.58 -5.48 8.57
CA TYR A 334 -12.40 -5.22 7.73
C TYR A 334 -12.60 -5.61 6.27
N GLN A 335 -13.43 -6.63 6.00
CA GLN A 335 -13.72 -7.09 4.66
C GLN A 335 -15.19 -7.45 4.51
N LEU A 336 -15.76 -7.06 3.38
CA LEU A 336 -17.13 -7.35 2.97
C LEU A 336 -17.11 -8.04 1.61
N GLN A 337 -17.90 -9.10 1.44
CA GLN A 337 -18.05 -9.79 0.17
C GLN A 337 -19.44 -10.39 0.03
N PHE A 338 -20.11 -10.16 -1.11
CA PHE A 338 -21.35 -10.85 -1.45
C PHE A 338 -21.08 -12.21 -2.09
N SER A 339 -22.01 -13.13 -1.91
CA SER A 339 -22.04 -14.39 -2.66
C SER A 339 -22.34 -14.15 -4.15
N ALA A 340 -22.01 -15.13 -5.00
CA ALA A 340 -22.19 -15.03 -6.45
C ALA A 340 -23.67 -14.94 -6.88
N ASP A 341 -24.57 -15.53 -6.10
CA ASP A 341 -26.03 -15.45 -6.25
C ASP A 341 -26.64 -14.15 -5.73
N SER A 342 -25.88 -13.37 -4.96
CA SER A 342 -26.33 -12.14 -4.27
C SER A 342 -27.33 -12.36 -3.13
N GLU A 343 -27.48 -13.59 -2.62
CA GLU A 343 -28.39 -13.93 -1.53
C GLU A 343 -27.72 -13.84 -0.15
N SER A 344 -26.40 -13.91 -0.11
CA SER A 344 -25.64 -13.86 1.14
C SER A 344 -24.57 -12.77 1.14
N LEU A 345 -24.31 -12.24 2.35
CA LEU A 345 -23.23 -11.30 2.61
C LEU A 345 -22.29 -11.87 3.68
N PHE A 346 -21.01 -11.94 3.35
CA PHE A 346 -19.93 -12.33 4.25
C PHE A 346 -19.27 -11.09 4.83
N VAL A 347 -19.16 -11.03 6.15
CA VAL A 347 -18.60 -9.89 6.88
C VAL A 347 -17.50 -10.36 7.80
N ALA A 348 -16.27 -10.01 7.48
CA ALA A 348 -15.10 -10.33 8.30
C ALA A 348 -14.95 -9.34 9.45
N SER A 349 -14.92 -9.86 10.68
CA SER A 349 -14.76 -9.06 11.90
C SER A 349 -13.29 -8.92 12.32
N ALA A 350 -13.04 -7.96 13.23
CA ALA A 350 -11.73 -7.72 13.82
C ALA A 350 -11.16 -8.90 14.62
N ARG A 351 -12.00 -9.85 15.02
CA ARG A 351 -11.63 -10.99 15.89
C ARG A 351 -11.48 -12.30 15.12
N GLY A 352 -11.15 -12.25 13.83
CA GLY A 352 -10.92 -13.45 13.03
C GLY A 352 -12.17 -14.25 12.68
N SER A 353 -13.36 -13.79 13.03
CA SER A 353 -14.62 -14.46 12.68
C SER A 353 -15.24 -13.88 11.42
N VAL A 354 -15.91 -14.71 10.64
CA VAL A 354 -16.68 -14.31 9.46
C VAL A 354 -18.16 -14.55 9.75
N HIS A 355 -18.95 -13.46 9.72
CA HIS A 355 -20.40 -13.53 9.89
C HIS A 355 -21.07 -13.71 8.54
N VAL A 356 -22.01 -14.64 8.47
CA VAL A 356 -22.79 -14.93 7.28
C VAL A 356 -24.21 -14.37 7.48
N PHE A 357 -24.60 -13.47 6.59
CA PHE A 357 -25.94 -12.87 6.58
C PHE A 357 -26.69 -13.30 5.35
N GLN A 358 -27.95 -13.69 5.52
CA GLN A 358 -28.92 -13.88 4.46
C GLN A 358 -29.60 -12.56 4.15
N LEU A 359 -29.70 -12.24 2.89
CA LEU A 359 -30.40 -11.07 2.38
C LEU A 359 -31.84 -11.46 2.04
N LEU A 360 -32.78 -10.74 2.58
CA LEU A 360 -34.22 -11.04 2.42
C LEU A 360 -34.88 -9.91 1.64
N GLU A 361 -35.70 -10.26 0.67
CA GLU A 361 -36.57 -9.28 0.02
C GLU A 361 -37.81 -9.01 0.87
N PRO A 362 -38.33 -7.77 0.92
CA PRO A 362 -38.00 -6.57 0.11
C PRO A 362 -36.91 -5.66 0.73
N GLY A 363 -36.06 -6.08 1.63
CA GLY A 363 -34.98 -5.23 2.19
C GLY A 363 -34.62 -5.57 3.63
N GLY A 364 -34.65 -6.86 3.98
CA GLY A 364 -34.23 -7.41 5.27
C GLY A 364 -32.84 -8.05 5.22
N CYS A 365 -32.29 -8.25 6.41
CA CYS A 365 -31.01 -8.96 6.59
C CYS A 365 -31.09 -9.80 7.87
N LYS A 366 -30.80 -11.10 7.77
CA LYS A 366 -30.80 -12.04 8.88
C LYS A 366 -29.43 -12.64 9.08
N HIS A 367 -28.91 -12.62 10.30
CA HIS A 367 -27.68 -13.35 10.63
C HIS A 367 -27.97 -14.85 10.64
N LEU A 368 -27.23 -15.62 9.82
CA LEU A 368 -27.36 -17.06 9.74
C LEU A 368 -26.39 -17.76 10.66
N HIS A 369 -25.09 -17.45 10.52
CA HIS A 369 -24.02 -18.18 11.22
C HIS A 369 -22.78 -17.29 11.42
N THR A 370 -21.93 -17.71 12.37
CA THR A 370 -20.61 -17.11 12.58
C THR A 370 -19.55 -18.20 12.43
N LEU A 371 -18.74 -18.09 11.37
CA LEU A 371 -17.63 -18.98 11.11
C LEU A 371 -16.42 -18.55 11.95
N ARG A 372 -15.78 -19.50 12.63
CA ARG A 372 -14.61 -19.26 13.47
C ARG A 372 -13.49 -20.24 13.10
N PRO A 373 -12.22 -19.82 13.10
CA PRO A 373 -11.11 -20.74 12.92
C PRO A 373 -10.96 -21.68 14.12
N PRO A 374 -10.58 -22.95 13.90
CA PRO A 374 -10.46 -23.94 14.98
C PRO A 374 -9.40 -23.58 16.02
N SER A 375 -8.35 -22.92 15.59
CA SER A 375 -7.20 -22.49 16.42
C SER A 375 -7.51 -21.39 17.43
N GLY A 376 -8.73 -20.84 17.43
CA GLY A 376 -9.08 -19.68 18.26
C GLY A 376 -8.26 -18.43 17.95
N CYS A 377 -7.61 -18.37 16.78
CA CYS A 377 -6.85 -17.22 16.32
C CYS A 377 -7.74 -15.96 16.33
N SER A 378 -7.24 -14.90 16.94
CA SER A 378 -7.95 -13.63 17.10
C SER A 378 -7.58 -12.59 16.03
N GLU A 379 -6.77 -12.96 15.05
CA GLU A 379 -6.30 -12.07 14.01
C GLU A 379 -7.38 -11.74 12.97
N ALA A 380 -7.45 -10.48 12.56
CA ALA A 380 -8.47 -10.00 11.62
C ALA A 380 -8.34 -10.69 10.26
N VAL A 381 -9.49 -11.07 9.69
CA VAL A 381 -9.57 -11.57 8.31
C VAL A 381 -9.54 -10.39 7.34
N TYR A 382 -8.61 -10.42 6.38
CA TYR A 382 -8.41 -9.33 5.43
C TYR A 382 -8.71 -9.68 3.96
N LEU A 383 -8.85 -10.97 3.62
CA LEU A 383 -9.33 -11.39 2.30
C LEU A 383 -10.43 -12.43 2.44
N LEU A 384 -11.43 -12.35 1.57
CA LEU A 384 -12.53 -13.29 1.44
C LEU A 384 -12.72 -13.67 -0.03
N ALA A 385 -12.92 -14.95 -0.32
CA ALA A 385 -13.26 -15.44 -1.65
C ALA A 385 -14.36 -16.51 -1.54
N PRO A 386 -15.62 -16.17 -1.87
CA PRO A 386 -16.68 -17.16 -2.01
C PRO A 386 -16.56 -17.90 -3.35
N SER A 387 -16.95 -19.17 -3.37
CA SER A 387 -17.06 -19.94 -4.60
C SER A 387 -18.30 -19.51 -5.41
N ALA A 388 -18.23 -19.71 -6.73
CA ALA A 388 -19.32 -19.38 -7.63
C ALA A 388 -20.57 -20.26 -7.43
N ASP A 389 -20.38 -21.49 -6.95
CA ASP A 389 -21.45 -22.47 -6.64
C ASP A 389 -22.06 -22.30 -5.24
N GLY A 390 -21.57 -21.32 -4.45
CA GLY A 390 -22.05 -21.04 -3.08
C GLY A 390 -21.67 -22.10 -2.03
N HIS A 391 -20.78 -23.05 -2.35
CA HIS A 391 -20.43 -24.14 -1.43
C HIS A 391 -19.25 -23.83 -0.52
N TRP A 392 -18.33 -22.99 -0.96
CA TRP A 392 -17.05 -22.75 -0.31
C TRP A 392 -16.80 -21.28 -0.03
N LEU A 393 -16.14 -21.00 1.07
CA LEU A 393 -15.61 -19.69 1.40
C LEU A 393 -14.16 -19.85 1.86
N ALA A 394 -13.24 -19.16 1.18
CA ALA A 394 -11.86 -19.02 1.63
C ALA A 394 -11.71 -17.69 2.38
N ALA A 395 -11.05 -17.73 3.53
CA ALA A 395 -10.78 -16.57 4.38
C ALA A 395 -9.31 -16.55 4.79
N VAL A 396 -8.64 -15.41 4.60
CA VAL A 396 -7.22 -15.20 4.97
C VAL A 396 -7.15 -14.30 6.19
N SER A 397 -6.51 -14.79 7.26
CA SER A 397 -6.29 -14.06 8.50
C SER A 397 -4.92 -13.38 8.54
N GLY A 398 -4.72 -12.47 9.51
CA GLY A 398 -3.51 -11.66 9.64
C GLY A 398 -2.23 -12.47 9.88
N ASP A 399 -2.32 -13.68 10.41
CA ASP A 399 -1.25 -14.68 10.55
C ASP A 399 -0.92 -15.43 9.25
N TRP A 400 -1.53 -15.02 8.12
CA TRP A 400 -1.42 -15.58 6.77
C TRP A 400 -2.02 -16.98 6.59
N ALA A 401 -2.72 -17.50 7.60
CA ALA A 401 -3.45 -18.74 7.48
C ALA A 401 -4.66 -18.58 6.55
N ILE A 402 -4.87 -19.57 5.70
CA ILE A 402 -6.01 -19.59 4.77
C ILE A 402 -6.97 -20.69 5.23
N HIS A 403 -8.09 -20.28 5.78
CA HIS A 403 -9.14 -21.16 6.26
C HIS A 403 -10.21 -21.37 5.19
N ILE A 404 -10.58 -22.60 4.95
CA ILE A 404 -11.66 -22.98 4.04
C ILE A 404 -12.87 -23.42 4.84
N TYR A 405 -14.03 -22.87 4.53
CA TYR A 405 -15.30 -23.19 5.16
C TYR A 405 -16.27 -23.78 4.14
N ASN A 406 -16.99 -24.80 4.55
CA ASN A 406 -18.12 -25.34 3.80
C ASN A 406 -19.40 -24.57 4.19
N LEU A 407 -20.00 -23.88 3.23
CA LEU A 407 -21.18 -23.02 3.45
C LEU A 407 -22.50 -23.80 3.54
N LYS A 408 -22.55 -25.06 3.07
CA LYS A 408 -23.75 -25.90 3.22
C LYS A 408 -24.01 -26.32 4.66
N CYS A 409 -22.95 -26.63 5.39
CA CYS A 409 -23.04 -27.08 6.78
C CYS A 409 -22.48 -26.04 7.77
N PHE A 410 -21.96 -24.92 7.29
CA PHE A 410 -21.30 -23.86 8.07
C PHE A 410 -20.17 -24.37 8.97
N LYS A 411 -19.40 -25.35 8.46
CA LYS A 411 -18.28 -25.96 9.19
C LYS A 411 -16.94 -25.61 8.54
N HIS A 412 -15.92 -25.54 9.38
CA HIS A 412 -14.54 -25.47 8.91
C HIS A 412 -14.19 -26.76 8.16
N HIS A 413 -13.58 -26.65 6.97
CA HIS A 413 -13.26 -27.77 6.11
C HIS A 413 -11.78 -28.16 6.20
N CYS A 414 -10.88 -27.21 5.97
CA CYS A 414 -9.43 -27.41 6.08
C CYS A 414 -8.69 -26.05 6.17
N VAL A 415 -7.41 -26.13 6.50
CA VAL A 415 -6.46 -25.04 6.37
C VAL A 415 -5.53 -25.38 5.20
N VAL A 416 -5.27 -24.40 4.33
CA VAL A 416 -4.25 -24.55 3.27
C VAL A 416 -2.87 -24.63 3.94
N PRO A 417 -1.96 -25.51 3.48
CA PRO A 417 -0.61 -25.58 4.06
C PRO A 417 0.04 -24.21 4.12
N THR A 418 0.59 -23.86 5.26
CA THR A 418 1.17 -22.54 5.53
C THR A 418 2.38 -22.26 4.64
N TYR A 419 2.46 -21.03 4.14
CA TYR A 419 3.60 -20.51 3.41
C TYR A 419 4.06 -19.22 4.07
N ASP A 420 5.36 -19.09 4.33
CA ASP A 420 5.95 -18.00 5.13
C ASP A 420 5.96 -16.66 4.38
N CYS A 421 4.84 -16.31 3.77
CA CYS A 421 4.70 -15.04 3.06
C CYS A 421 3.25 -14.56 3.08
N ALA A 422 3.06 -13.24 3.11
CA ALA A 422 1.74 -12.64 3.14
C ALA A 422 0.97 -12.95 1.84
N VAL A 423 -0.30 -13.30 1.98
CA VAL A 423 -1.20 -13.51 0.84
C VAL A 423 -1.65 -12.16 0.30
N SER A 424 -1.46 -11.93 -0.99
CA SER A 424 -1.82 -10.67 -1.66
C SER A 424 -3.19 -10.72 -2.35
N ALA A 425 -3.55 -11.87 -2.91
CA ALA A 425 -4.85 -12.08 -3.55
C ALA A 425 -5.25 -13.56 -3.53
N ILE A 426 -6.55 -13.81 -3.44
CA ILE A 426 -7.15 -15.15 -3.56
C ILE A 426 -8.39 -15.12 -4.44
N ALA A 427 -8.65 -16.21 -5.14
CA ALA A 427 -9.92 -16.43 -5.83
C ALA A 427 -10.19 -17.93 -6.03
N ILE A 428 -11.45 -18.34 -5.94
CA ILE A 428 -11.88 -19.72 -6.20
C ILE A 428 -12.32 -19.85 -7.65
N HIS A 429 -11.74 -20.82 -8.35
CA HIS A 429 -12.05 -21.09 -9.76
C HIS A 429 -13.50 -21.58 -9.91
N PRO A 430 -14.31 -20.95 -10.79
CA PRO A 430 -15.75 -21.18 -10.84
C PRO A 430 -16.18 -22.59 -11.24
N SER A 431 -15.38 -23.32 -12.02
CA SER A 431 -15.74 -24.65 -12.50
C SER A 431 -15.04 -25.80 -11.74
N THR A 432 -13.84 -25.56 -11.20
CA THR A 432 -13.06 -26.63 -10.52
C THR A 432 -13.07 -26.53 -9.00
N ASN A 433 -13.54 -25.42 -8.45
CA ASN A 433 -13.44 -25.08 -7.02
C ASN A 433 -11.99 -25.11 -6.49
N ASN A 434 -11.00 -24.94 -7.37
CA ASN A 434 -9.62 -24.77 -6.95
C ASN A 434 -9.40 -23.33 -6.46
N LEU A 435 -8.72 -23.18 -5.34
CA LEU A 435 -8.30 -21.90 -4.80
C LEU A 435 -6.97 -21.48 -5.44
N VAL A 436 -6.95 -20.37 -6.15
CA VAL A 436 -5.73 -19.74 -6.66
C VAL A 436 -5.28 -18.69 -5.65
N ILE A 437 -4.00 -18.74 -5.27
CA ILE A 437 -3.40 -17.93 -4.22
C ILE A 437 -2.20 -17.21 -4.82
N ALA A 438 -2.15 -15.89 -4.66
CA ALA A 438 -0.97 -15.09 -4.96
C ALA A 438 -0.35 -14.57 -3.66
N TYR A 439 0.97 -14.67 -3.56
CA TYR A 439 1.73 -14.22 -2.40
C TYR A 439 2.51 -12.93 -2.70
N SER A 440 2.91 -12.22 -1.66
CA SER A 440 3.63 -10.94 -1.79
C SER A 440 5.06 -11.10 -2.33
N ASP A 441 5.62 -12.30 -2.31
CA ASP A 441 6.89 -12.68 -2.96
C ASP A 441 6.72 -13.10 -4.43
N GLN A 442 5.54 -12.86 -5.02
CA GLN A 442 5.16 -13.16 -6.41
C GLN A 442 4.94 -14.65 -6.71
N GLN A 443 4.95 -15.52 -5.70
CA GLN A 443 4.59 -16.93 -5.89
C GLN A 443 3.09 -17.08 -6.15
N LEU A 444 2.76 -18.07 -6.98
CA LEU A 444 1.39 -18.41 -7.35
C LEU A 444 1.16 -19.89 -7.11
N PHE A 445 0.17 -20.21 -6.29
CA PHE A 445 -0.19 -21.61 -6.03
C PHE A 445 -1.67 -21.84 -6.29
N GLU A 446 -2.00 -23.08 -6.63
CA GLU A 446 -3.36 -23.54 -6.83
C GLU A 446 -3.61 -24.76 -5.91
N PHE A 447 -4.63 -24.66 -5.08
CA PHE A 447 -5.01 -25.67 -4.09
C PHE A 447 -6.40 -26.23 -4.42
N SER A 448 -6.51 -27.54 -4.53
CA SER A 448 -7.79 -28.23 -4.72
C SER A 448 -8.53 -28.30 -3.39
N ILE A 449 -9.64 -27.58 -3.27
CA ILE A 449 -10.46 -27.57 -2.04
C ILE A 449 -11.05 -28.96 -1.78
N PRO A 450 -11.66 -29.64 -2.78
CA PRO A 450 -12.24 -30.96 -2.57
C PRO A 450 -11.20 -32.02 -2.14
N GLU A 451 -10.02 -31.99 -2.76
CA GLU A 451 -8.95 -32.97 -2.52
C GLU A 451 -8.02 -32.60 -1.36
N LYS A 452 -8.12 -31.38 -0.84
CA LYS A 452 -7.30 -30.84 0.26
C LYS A 452 -5.79 -30.89 -0.02
N GLN A 453 -5.38 -30.67 -1.27
CA GLN A 453 -3.98 -30.72 -1.70
C GLN A 453 -3.68 -29.75 -2.82
N TYR A 454 -2.40 -29.45 -3.01
CA TYR A 454 -1.97 -28.65 -4.16
C TYR A 454 -2.17 -29.41 -5.47
N THR A 455 -2.62 -28.70 -6.53
CA THR A 455 -2.79 -29.31 -7.86
C THR A 455 -1.45 -29.73 -8.46
N SER A 456 -1.47 -30.57 -9.49
CA SER A 456 -0.27 -31.00 -10.22
C SER A 456 0.49 -29.79 -10.82
N TRP A 457 -0.25 -28.81 -11.33
CA TRP A 457 0.33 -27.57 -11.83
C TRP A 457 1.08 -26.81 -10.72
N SER A 458 0.47 -26.66 -9.56
CA SER A 458 1.09 -26.00 -8.41
C SER A 458 2.34 -26.71 -7.90
N ARG A 459 2.33 -28.06 -7.85
CA ARG A 459 3.52 -28.86 -7.50
C ARG A 459 4.66 -28.66 -8.51
N THR A 460 4.34 -28.52 -9.81
CA THR A 460 5.32 -28.20 -10.84
C THR A 460 5.91 -26.81 -10.61
N VAL A 461 5.09 -25.81 -10.28
CA VAL A 461 5.56 -24.47 -9.92
C VAL A 461 6.48 -24.50 -8.70
N GLN A 462 6.11 -25.27 -7.66
CA GLN A 462 6.93 -25.41 -6.43
C GLN A 462 8.27 -26.09 -6.69
N SER A 463 8.33 -27.08 -7.60
CA SER A 463 9.56 -27.82 -7.89
C SER A 463 10.49 -27.10 -8.87
N ARG A 464 9.95 -26.44 -9.90
CA ARG A 464 10.73 -25.73 -10.94
C ARG A 464 11.02 -24.28 -10.59
N GLY A 465 10.17 -23.66 -9.77
CA GLY A 465 10.11 -22.21 -9.56
C GLY A 465 9.39 -21.48 -10.70
N LEU A 466 9.14 -20.20 -10.47
CA LEU A 466 8.66 -19.27 -11.49
C LEU A 466 9.83 -18.50 -12.08
N HIS A 467 9.67 -18.01 -13.31
CA HIS A 467 10.67 -17.25 -14.02
C HIS A 467 11.19 -16.05 -13.20
N ARG A 468 12.49 -15.81 -13.21
CA ARG A 468 13.16 -14.77 -12.41
C ARG A 468 12.55 -13.37 -12.62
N ALA A 469 12.33 -12.95 -13.87
CA ALA A 469 11.70 -11.65 -14.16
C ALA A 469 10.24 -11.53 -13.68
N TRP A 470 9.56 -12.64 -13.39
CA TRP A 470 8.26 -12.62 -12.72
C TRP A 470 8.41 -12.41 -11.21
N LEU A 471 9.36 -13.08 -10.58
CA LEU A 471 9.61 -13.00 -9.14
C LEU A 471 10.22 -11.66 -8.71
N GLU A 472 11.02 -11.02 -9.56
CA GLU A 472 11.66 -9.72 -9.30
C GLU A 472 10.72 -8.52 -9.44
N ARG A 473 9.42 -8.74 -9.70
CA ARG A 473 8.45 -7.64 -9.78
C ARG A 473 8.23 -6.97 -8.43
N ASP A 474 8.13 -5.65 -8.45
CA ASP A 474 8.01 -4.82 -7.24
C ASP A 474 6.60 -4.78 -6.66
N SER A 475 5.57 -5.03 -7.49
CA SER A 475 4.17 -4.93 -7.08
C SER A 475 3.52 -6.31 -6.97
N PRO A 476 2.92 -6.65 -5.82
CA PRO A 476 2.19 -7.90 -5.66
C PRO A 476 0.90 -7.90 -6.48
N ILE A 477 0.44 -9.07 -6.85
CA ILE A 477 -0.87 -9.25 -7.48
C ILE A 477 -1.96 -8.81 -6.51
N THR A 478 -2.86 -7.94 -6.98
CA THR A 478 -3.95 -7.38 -6.16
C THR A 478 -5.30 -8.03 -6.46
N HIS A 479 -5.47 -8.64 -7.62
CA HIS A 479 -6.72 -9.28 -8.02
C HIS A 479 -6.50 -10.45 -8.98
N ILE A 480 -7.35 -11.46 -8.81
CA ILE A 480 -7.40 -12.68 -9.63
C ILE A 480 -8.81 -12.82 -10.17
N THR A 481 -8.94 -13.07 -11.47
CA THR A 481 -10.21 -13.41 -12.11
C THR A 481 -10.01 -14.51 -13.16
N PHE A 482 -11.09 -15.14 -13.62
CA PHE A 482 -11.03 -16.30 -14.49
C PHE A 482 -11.74 -16.03 -15.81
N ASN A 483 -11.21 -16.60 -16.89
CA ASN A 483 -11.82 -16.49 -18.20
C ASN A 483 -12.98 -17.50 -18.33
N PRO A 484 -14.24 -17.04 -18.51
CA PRO A 484 -15.37 -17.96 -18.64
C PRO A 484 -15.38 -18.75 -19.94
N LYS A 485 -14.60 -18.35 -20.98
CA LYS A 485 -14.44 -19.09 -22.23
C LYS A 485 -13.40 -20.21 -22.13
N ASN A 486 -12.36 -20.01 -21.33
CA ASN A 486 -11.25 -20.95 -21.24
C ASN A 486 -10.85 -21.13 -19.76
N PRO A 487 -11.21 -22.27 -19.16
CA PRO A 487 -10.94 -22.54 -17.74
C PRO A 487 -9.44 -22.72 -17.40
N SER A 488 -8.57 -22.86 -18.41
CA SER A 488 -7.12 -22.86 -18.18
C SER A 488 -6.52 -21.46 -18.01
N HIS A 489 -7.27 -20.40 -18.33
CA HIS A 489 -6.81 -19.02 -18.24
C HIS A 489 -7.14 -18.39 -16.90
N ILE A 490 -6.10 -17.96 -16.19
CA ILE A 490 -6.19 -17.15 -14.99
C ILE A 490 -5.73 -15.73 -15.33
N LEU A 491 -6.55 -14.73 -15.05
CA LEU A 491 -6.20 -13.33 -15.24
C LEU A 491 -5.73 -12.77 -13.92
N LEU A 492 -4.55 -12.20 -13.93
CA LEU A 492 -3.86 -11.63 -12.77
C LEU A 492 -3.54 -10.17 -13.07
N HIS A 493 -3.72 -9.28 -12.11
CA HIS A 493 -3.20 -7.93 -12.27
C HIS A 493 -2.56 -7.39 -10.99
N ASP A 494 -1.55 -6.57 -11.19
CA ASP A 494 -1.03 -5.64 -10.21
C ASP A 494 -1.21 -4.19 -10.70
N THR A 495 -0.54 -3.22 -10.09
CA THR A 495 -0.63 -1.81 -10.48
C THR A 495 -0.01 -1.53 -11.86
N TYR A 496 0.93 -2.35 -12.33
CA TYR A 496 1.74 -2.06 -13.52
C TYR A 496 1.57 -3.04 -14.66
N LEU A 497 0.90 -4.17 -14.43
CA LEU A 497 0.67 -5.17 -15.47
C LEU A 497 -0.67 -5.91 -15.30
N LEU A 498 -1.16 -6.35 -16.43
CA LEU A 498 -2.15 -7.40 -16.59
C LEU A 498 -1.44 -8.64 -17.14
N CYS A 499 -1.65 -9.80 -16.55
CA CYS A 499 -1.15 -11.07 -17.03
C CYS A 499 -2.29 -12.06 -17.25
N VAL A 500 -2.32 -12.70 -18.40
CA VAL A 500 -3.12 -13.90 -18.64
C VAL A 500 -2.18 -15.09 -18.48
N LEU A 501 -2.39 -15.86 -17.43
CA LEU A 501 -1.68 -17.11 -17.16
C LEU A 501 -2.46 -18.26 -17.79
N ASP A 502 -1.89 -18.90 -18.82
CA ASP A 502 -2.46 -20.04 -19.51
C ASP A 502 -1.81 -21.34 -19.01
N LYS A 503 -2.55 -22.08 -18.17
CA LYS A 503 -2.05 -23.33 -17.57
C LYS A 503 -1.87 -24.49 -18.56
N SER A 504 -2.38 -24.38 -19.77
CA SER A 504 -2.20 -25.39 -20.82
C SER A 504 -0.82 -25.30 -21.49
N LEU A 505 -0.13 -24.19 -21.33
CA LEU A 505 1.20 -23.94 -21.88
C LEU A 505 2.30 -24.22 -20.85
N PRO A 506 3.52 -24.53 -21.31
CA PRO A 506 4.64 -24.76 -20.41
C PRO A 506 5.03 -23.48 -19.65
N LEU A 507 5.55 -23.65 -18.44
CA LEU A 507 6.17 -22.55 -17.70
C LEU A 507 7.41 -22.06 -18.45
N PRO A 508 7.66 -20.74 -18.52
CA PRO A 508 8.87 -20.21 -19.13
C PRO A 508 10.09 -20.64 -18.33
N ASP A 509 11.16 -21.01 -19.01
CA ASP A 509 12.48 -21.19 -18.43
C ASP A 509 13.23 -19.84 -18.35
N ASP A 510 14.38 -19.80 -17.68
CA ASP A 510 15.17 -18.58 -17.50
C ASP A 510 15.72 -17.99 -18.82
N SER A 511 15.70 -18.74 -19.92
CA SER A 511 16.08 -18.29 -21.26
C SER A 511 14.93 -17.59 -22.01
N ALA A 512 13.68 -17.78 -21.57
CA ALA A 512 12.52 -17.15 -22.17
C ALA A 512 12.45 -15.66 -21.83
N LEU A 513 11.93 -14.86 -22.75
CA LEU A 513 11.73 -13.43 -22.50
C LEU A 513 10.28 -13.16 -22.10
N LEU A 514 10.06 -12.68 -20.89
CA LEU A 514 8.74 -12.22 -20.46
C LEU A 514 8.42 -10.85 -21.09
N MET A 515 8.06 -10.88 -22.37
CA MET A 515 7.79 -9.67 -23.14
C MET A 515 6.33 -9.21 -23.03
N ASN A 516 6.13 -7.90 -23.20
CA ASN A 516 4.80 -7.34 -23.42
C ASN A 516 4.19 -7.90 -24.71
N GLN A 517 2.91 -8.24 -24.72
CA GLN A 517 2.20 -8.79 -25.89
C GLN A 517 2.25 -7.87 -27.11
N SER A 518 2.26 -6.55 -26.91
CA SER A 518 2.42 -5.58 -28.01
C SER A 518 3.81 -5.71 -28.69
N THR A 519 4.86 -5.98 -27.94
CA THR A 519 6.21 -6.18 -28.46
C THR A 519 6.34 -7.55 -29.15
N LEU A 520 5.72 -8.60 -28.57
CA LEU A 520 5.68 -9.94 -29.16
C LEU A 520 5.00 -9.95 -30.54
N LYS A 521 3.95 -9.16 -30.75
CA LYS A 521 3.24 -9.04 -32.03
C LYS A 521 4.12 -8.46 -33.15
N GLN A 522 5.17 -7.71 -32.81
CA GLN A 522 6.10 -7.13 -33.77
C GLN A 522 7.20 -8.10 -34.21
N LEU A 523 7.37 -9.22 -33.50
CA LEU A 523 8.37 -10.23 -33.85
C LEU A 523 7.89 -11.12 -35.04
N PRO A 524 8.84 -11.65 -35.84
CA PRO A 524 8.56 -12.66 -36.85
C PRO A 524 7.87 -13.89 -36.25
N GLU A 525 7.04 -14.56 -37.04
CA GLU A 525 6.24 -15.71 -36.58
C GLU A 525 7.07 -16.83 -35.97
N THR A 526 8.25 -17.11 -36.55
CA THR A 526 9.18 -18.12 -36.05
C THR A 526 9.73 -17.77 -34.67
N ALA A 527 10.01 -16.50 -34.40
CA ALA A 527 10.43 -16.02 -33.09
C ALA A 527 9.27 -16.03 -32.08
N ARG A 528 8.04 -15.69 -32.51
CA ARG A 528 6.86 -15.77 -31.66
C ARG A 528 6.54 -17.20 -31.21
N LYS A 529 6.66 -18.19 -32.09
CA LYS A 529 6.44 -19.61 -31.74
C LYS A 529 7.42 -20.12 -30.68
N ARG A 530 8.67 -19.62 -30.67
CA ARG A 530 9.68 -19.95 -29.62
C ARG A 530 9.39 -19.32 -28.27
N GLN A 531 8.55 -18.29 -28.22
CA GLN A 531 8.14 -17.56 -27.00
C GLN A 531 6.74 -17.99 -26.52
N LEU A 532 6.27 -19.19 -26.90
CA LEU A 532 4.99 -19.74 -26.46
C LEU A 532 5.15 -20.34 -25.07
N HIS A 533 4.79 -19.56 -24.04
CA HIS A 533 4.79 -19.97 -22.65
C HIS A 533 3.53 -19.48 -21.91
N ALA A 534 3.35 -19.96 -20.68
CA ALA A 534 2.14 -19.72 -19.86
C ALA A 534 1.84 -18.24 -19.58
N PHE A 535 2.84 -17.36 -19.51
CA PHE A 535 2.65 -15.96 -19.10
C PHE A 535 2.47 -15.02 -20.30
N LYS A 536 1.30 -14.43 -20.45
CA LYS A 536 0.97 -13.43 -21.47
C LYS A 536 0.80 -12.07 -20.79
N ILE A 537 1.84 -11.23 -20.84
CA ILE A 537 1.89 -9.96 -20.10
C ILE A 537 1.43 -8.80 -20.99
N CYS A 538 0.56 -7.95 -20.45
CA CYS A 538 0.12 -6.69 -21.05
C CYS A 538 0.43 -5.53 -20.09
N LYS A 539 1.22 -4.54 -20.57
CA LYS A 539 1.59 -3.32 -19.82
C LYS A 539 0.99 -2.05 -20.45
N LYS A 540 -0.13 -2.19 -21.16
CA LYS A 540 -0.80 -1.06 -21.83
C LYS A 540 -1.41 -0.08 -20.83
N PHE A 541 -1.98 -0.58 -19.74
CA PHE A 541 -2.72 0.20 -18.76
C PHE A 541 -1.86 0.40 -17.51
N GLN A 542 -1.56 1.66 -17.15
CA GLN A 542 -0.67 1.99 -16.02
C GLN A 542 -0.96 3.39 -15.46
N PRO A 543 -1.14 3.54 -14.14
CA PRO A 543 -1.35 2.48 -13.14
C PRO A 543 -2.74 1.86 -13.26
N LEU A 544 -2.78 0.54 -13.13
CA LEU A 544 -4.00 -0.25 -13.18
C LEU A 544 -4.61 -0.34 -11.77
N LEU A 545 -5.82 0.18 -11.59
CA LEU A 545 -6.52 0.16 -10.31
C LEU A 545 -7.42 -1.06 -10.15
N PHE A 546 -8.06 -1.47 -11.24
CA PHE A 546 -8.97 -2.60 -11.24
C PHE A 546 -9.12 -3.19 -12.64
N MET A 547 -9.30 -4.50 -12.70
CA MET A 547 -9.63 -5.22 -13.91
C MET A 547 -10.54 -6.40 -13.58
N ASP A 548 -11.57 -6.58 -14.37
CA ASP A 548 -12.46 -7.73 -14.27
C ASP A 548 -13.11 -8.07 -15.63
N LEU A 549 -13.55 -9.32 -15.78
CA LEU A 549 -14.36 -9.75 -16.91
C LEU A 549 -15.85 -9.61 -16.56
N LEU A 550 -16.59 -8.79 -17.30
CA LEU A 550 -18.03 -8.66 -17.16
C LEU A 550 -18.76 -9.89 -17.68
N ASP A 551 -18.33 -10.33 -18.84
CA ASP A 551 -18.86 -11.50 -19.55
C ASP A 551 -17.78 -12.19 -20.40
N LYS A 552 -18.18 -13.08 -21.28
CA LYS A 552 -17.26 -13.85 -22.15
C LYS A 552 -16.43 -12.98 -23.10
N ASN A 553 -16.85 -11.76 -23.40
CA ASN A 553 -16.27 -10.92 -24.45
C ASN A 553 -15.84 -9.53 -23.94
N CYS A 554 -16.20 -9.15 -22.73
CA CYS A 554 -16.01 -7.79 -22.23
C CYS A 554 -15.09 -7.77 -21.00
N LEU A 555 -13.96 -7.09 -21.15
CA LEU A 555 -13.03 -6.80 -20.08
C LEU A 555 -13.21 -5.35 -19.63
N VAL A 556 -13.44 -5.15 -18.34
CA VAL A 556 -13.41 -3.82 -17.71
C VAL A 556 -12.03 -3.54 -17.17
N VAL A 557 -11.50 -2.38 -17.50
CA VAL A 557 -10.23 -1.88 -17.00
C VAL A 557 -10.46 -0.48 -16.41
N VAL A 558 -10.00 -0.29 -15.18
CA VAL A 558 -9.97 1.03 -14.52
C VAL A 558 -8.52 1.41 -14.32
N GLU A 559 -8.10 2.48 -14.96
CA GLU A 559 -6.75 3.02 -14.85
C GLU A 559 -6.78 4.49 -14.41
N ARG A 560 -5.69 4.93 -13.80
CA ARG A 560 -5.45 6.34 -13.56
C ARG A 560 -4.27 6.78 -14.43
N PRO A 561 -4.50 7.60 -15.47
CA PRO A 561 -3.44 8.00 -16.39
C PRO A 561 -2.28 8.69 -15.65
N ILE A 562 -1.04 8.26 -15.94
CA ILE A 562 0.17 8.79 -15.29
C ILE A 562 0.30 10.30 -15.50
N MET A 563 -0.14 10.80 -16.65
CA MET A 563 -0.08 12.25 -16.96
C MET A 563 -0.98 13.06 -16.02
N ASP A 564 -2.20 12.59 -15.73
CA ASP A 564 -3.10 13.26 -14.79
C ASP A 564 -2.53 13.26 -13.37
N PHE A 565 -1.89 12.14 -12.98
CA PHE A 565 -1.20 12.08 -11.69
C PHE A 565 -0.03 13.06 -11.62
N LYS A 566 0.80 13.14 -12.66
CA LYS A 566 1.95 14.07 -12.71
C LYS A 566 1.53 15.53 -12.67
N THR A 567 0.42 15.91 -13.31
CA THR A 567 -0.10 17.29 -13.27
C THR A 567 -0.63 17.70 -11.90
N GLN A 568 -1.08 16.73 -11.08
CA GLN A 568 -1.55 16.97 -9.72
C GLN A 568 -0.43 16.93 -8.67
N LEU A 569 0.76 16.42 -9.02
CA LEU A 569 1.89 16.48 -8.12
C LEU A 569 2.35 17.92 -7.89
N PRO A 570 2.76 18.28 -6.68
CA PRO A 570 3.38 19.57 -6.44
C PRO A 570 4.63 19.71 -7.31
N LEU A 571 4.89 20.93 -7.78
CA LEU A 571 6.12 21.23 -8.54
C LEU A 571 7.35 20.75 -7.77
N PRO A 572 8.39 20.26 -8.47
CA PRO A 572 9.65 19.91 -7.84
C PRO A 572 10.16 21.04 -6.96
N VAL A 573 10.65 20.72 -5.79
CA VAL A 573 11.10 21.70 -4.80
C VAL A 573 12.14 22.67 -5.38
N GLN A 574 12.97 22.21 -6.32
CA GLN A 574 13.97 23.02 -7.01
C GLN A 574 13.39 24.18 -7.84
N GLN A 575 12.10 24.13 -8.19
CA GLN A 575 11.41 25.19 -8.94
C GLN A 575 10.59 26.11 -8.04
N LYS A 576 10.42 25.79 -6.76
CA LYS A 576 9.72 26.67 -5.82
C LYS A 576 10.68 27.70 -5.26
N LYS A 577 10.42 28.97 -5.49
CA LYS A 577 11.05 30.05 -4.75
C LYS A 577 10.45 30.03 -3.34
N PHE A 578 11.25 29.66 -2.34
CA PHE A 578 10.87 29.76 -0.94
C PHE A 578 11.02 31.21 -0.50
N GLY A 579 9.96 31.84 -0.01
CA GLY A 579 10.03 33.15 0.64
C GLY A 579 9.42 34.32 -0.12
N THR A 580 8.61 34.10 -1.15
CA THR A 580 7.73 35.15 -1.73
C THR A 580 6.32 35.00 -1.22
#